data_b64fe1ba5f83fbed0d8c1ed4538ee79c
#
_entry.id   b64fe1ba5f83fbed0d8c1ed4538ee79c
#
_cell.length_a   1.000
_cell.length_b   1.000
_cell.length_c   1.000
_cell.angle_alpha   90.00
_cell.angle_beta   90.00
_cell.angle_gamma   90.00
#
_symmetry.space_group_name_H-M   'P 1'
#
loop_
_entity.id
_entity.type
_entity.pdbx_description
1 polymer ?
#
loop_
_entity_poly.entity_id
_entity_poly.type
_entity_poly.pdbx_seq_one_letter_code
_entity_poly.pdbx_strand_id
1 'polypeptide(L)'
;YLRRQITTGAWAVGERIPIEPELTEIPGVGRSTVREAVRSLASIGMLETLPGRGTFVRSAAPTSSVLAEFLTAYTLEELLSYRRALAVEAAQQAALHRTEEDVAALEAALAAPLEAGRCPMLPTEPTARPDVDLAARFHYLLFDAAKNRLLASLYAGISEKLTEPAHSERLTHAGDAKT
;
A
#
# COMPACT_ATOMS: atom_id res chain seq x y z
N TYR A 1 14.60 -13.52 -6.85
CA TYR A 1 13.66 -13.54 -7.98
C TYR A 1 12.28 -13.03 -7.53
N LEU A 2 11.56 -13.68 -6.61
CA LEU A 2 10.19 -13.33 -6.19
C LEU A 2 10.07 -11.84 -5.79
N ARG A 3 10.96 -11.39 -4.89
CA ARG A 3 10.97 -9.98 -4.46
C ARG A 3 11.10 -9.01 -5.64
N ARG A 4 11.96 -9.35 -6.61
CA ARG A 4 12.15 -8.51 -7.81
C ARG A 4 10.87 -8.42 -8.64
N GLN A 5 10.14 -9.53 -8.84
CA GLN A 5 8.88 -9.51 -9.58
C GLN A 5 7.85 -8.58 -8.93
N ILE A 6 7.80 -8.56 -7.61
CA ILE A 6 6.90 -7.68 -6.84
C ILE A 6 7.37 -6.22 -6.92
N THR A 7 8.65 -5.95 -6.65
CA THR A 7 9.17 -4.57 -6.60
C THR A 7 9.23 -3.88 -7.96
N THR A 8 9.29 -4.64 -9.05
CA THR A 8 9.23 -4.09 -10.42
C THR A 8 7.80 -3.98 -10.95
N GLY A 9 6.79 -4.43 -10.18
CA GLY A 9 5.40 -4.43 -10.61
C GLY A 9 5.06 -5.52 -11.64
N ALA A 10 5.97 -6.45 -11.93
CA ALA A 10 5.68 -7.60 -12.78
C ALA A 10 4.57 -8.49 -12.20
N TRP A 11 4.48 -8.52 -10.86
CA TRP A 11 3.32 -9.00 -10.12
C TRP A 11 2.74 -7.80 -9.37
N ALA A 12 1.55 -7.37 -9.79
CA ALA A 12 0.88 -6.22 -9.21
C ALA A 12 0.35 -6.51 -7.79
N VAL A 13 0.17 -5.45 -6.99
CA VAL A 13 -0.50 -5.57 -5.69
C VAL A 13 -1.92 -6.08 -5.89
N GLY A 14 -2.33 -7.07 -5.09
CA GLY A 14 -3.59 -7.80 -5.24
C GLY A 14 -3.53 -8.98 -6.22
N GLU A 15 -2.48 -9.11 -7.01
CA GLU A 15 -2.31 -10.22 -7.95
C GLU A 15 -1.89 -11.50 -7.22
N ARG A 16 -2.44 -12.63 -7.68
CA ARG A 16 -2.04 -13.95 -7.21
C ARG A 16 -0.70 -14.32 -7.84
N ILE A 17 0.29 -14.67 -7.03
CA ILE A 17 1.56 -15.18 -7.54
C ILE A 17 1.40 -16.62 -8.04
N PRO A 18 2.29 -17.09 -8.95
CA PRO A 18 2.32 -18.48 -9.38
C PRO A 18 2.41 -19.44 -8.19
N ILE A 19 1.82 -20.62 -8.32
CA ILE A 19 1.87 -21.64 -7.26
C ILE A 19 3.26 -22.22 -7.07
N GLU A 20 3.54 -22.78 -5.88
CA GLU A 20 4.87 -23.32 -5.56
C GLU A 20 5.42 -24.29 -6.64
N PRO A 21 4.64 -25.21 -7.24
CA PRO A 21 5.13 -26.05 -8.33
C PRO A 21 5.63 -25.26 -9.55
N GLU A 22 4.91 -24.22 -9.97
CA GLU A 22 5.31 -23.35 -11.10
C GLU A 22 6.58 -22.57 -10.78
N LEU A 23 6.71 -22.09 -9.54
CA LEU A 23 7.91 -21.39 -9.08
C LEU A 23 9.14 -22.31 -8.99
N THR A 24 8.97 -23.62 -8.85
CA THR A 24 10.07 -24.59 -8.87
C THR A 24 10.58 -24.91 -10.27
N GLU A 25 9.89 -24.50 -11.32
CA GLU A 25 10.38 -24.62 -12.70
C GLU A 25 11.55 -23.66 -13.00
N ILE A 26 11.80 -22.70 -12.11
CA ILE A 26 12.96 -21.81 -12.20
C ILE A 26 14.25 -22.64 -12.01
N PRO A 27 15.19 -22.65 -12.98
CA PRO A 27 16.40 -23.44 -12.89
C PRO A 27 17.21 -23.19 -11.61
N GLY A 28 17.57 -24.25 -10.92
CA GLY A 28 18.40 -24.19 -9.72
C GLY A 28 17.65 -23.88 -8.42
N VAL A 29 16.32 -23.83 -8.42
CA VAL A 29 15.53 -23.50 -7.23
C VAL A 29 14.71 -24.71 -6.79
N GLY A 30 15.00 -25.23 -5.58
CA GLY A 30 14.27 -26.34 -4.99
C GLY A 30 12.96 -25.91 -4.31
N ARG A 31 12.03 -26.86 -4.11
CA ARG A 31 10.72 -26.61 -3.45
C ARG A 31 10.86 -25.99 -2.05
N SER A 32 11.84 -26.45 -1.26
CA SER A 32 12.10 -25.90 0.07
C SER A 32 12.51 -24.43 0.01
N THR A 33 13.34 -24.07 -0.98
CA THR A 33 13.80 -22.69 -1.20
C THR A 33 12.66 -21.77 -1.61
N VAL A 34 11.77 -22.25 -2.50
CA VAL A 34 10.58 -21.50 -2.91
C VAL A 34 9.68 -21.24 -1.70
N ARG A 35 9.39 -22.28 -0.92
CA ARG A 35 8.52 -22.17 0.25
C ARG A 35 9.08 -21.21 1.31
N GLU A 36 10.37 -21.29 1.57
CA GLU A 36 11.05 -20.39 2.50
C GLU A 36 11.04 -18.93 2.00
N ALA A 37 11.26 -18.72 0.71
CA ALA A 37 11.19 -17.41 0.10
C ALA A 37 9.77 -16.81 0.19
N VAL A 38 8.73 -17.60 -0.07
CA VAL A 38 7.32 -17.15 0.07
C VAL A 38 7.03 -16.82 1.53
N ARG A 39 7.43 -17.66 2.49
CA ARG A 39 7.26 -17.38 3.93
C ARG A 39 8.00 -16.12 4.36
N SER A 40 9.23 -15.94 3.93
CA SER A 40 10.02 -14.74 4.21
C SER A 40 9.38 -13.47 3.66
N LEU A 41 8.83 -13.50 2.44
CA LEU A 41 8.12 -12.37 1.87
C LEU A 41 6.78 -12.12 2.57
N ALA A 42 6.10 -13.16 3.03
CA ALA A 42 4.89 -13.03 3.83
C ALA A 42 5.17 -12.44 5.22
N SER A 43 6.26 -12.84 5.87
CA SER A 43 6.63 -12.31 7.20
C SER A 43 6.98 -10.82 7.19
N ILE A 44 7.39 -10.28 6.03
CA ILE A 44 7.65 -8.83 5.85
C ILE A 44 6.48 -8.09 5.18
N GLY A 45 5.31 -8.74 5.08
CA GLY A 45 4.08 -8.14 4.58
C GLY A 45 4.04 -7.88 3.06
N MET A 46 4.97 -8.42 2.28
CA MET A 46 4.94 -8.31 0.82
C MET A 46 3.97 -9.30 0.17
N LEU A 47 3.76 -10.45 0.80
CA LEU A 47 2.83 -11.49 0.35
C LEU A 47 1.83 -11.83 1.46
N GLU A 48 0.66 -12.29 1.07
CA GLU A 48 -0.36 -12.85 1.96
C GLU A 48 -0.82 -14.20 1.41
N THR A 49 -0.78 -15.24 2.26
CA THR A 49 -1.25 -16.57 1.90
C THR A 49 -2.64 -16.80 2.46
N LEU A 50 -3.62 -16.94 1.57
CA LEU A 50 -5.01 -17.24 1.92
C LEU A 50 -5.27 -18.74 1.74
N PRO A 51 -5.64 -19.48 2.80
CA PRO A 51 -5.90 -20.91 2.73
C PRO A 51 -6.93 -21.24 1.64
N GLY A 52 -6.60 -22.20 0.76
CA GLY A 52 -7.45 -22.63 -0.36
C GLY A 52 -7.55 -21.64 -1.53
N ARG A 53 -7.08 -20.40 -1.39
CA ARG A 53 -7.15 -19.37 -2.45
C ARG A 53 -5.80 -19.09 -3.12
N GLY A 54 -4.69 -19.31 -2.42
CA GLY A 54 -3.34 -19.09 -2.92
C GLY A 54 -2.60 -17.97 -2.20
N THR A 55 -1.48 -17.52 -2.77
CA THR A 55 -0.65 -16.44 -2.25
C THR A 55 -0.76 -15.23 -3.15
N PHE A 56 -0.97 -14.05 -2.56
CA PHE A 56 -1.23 -12.79 -3.24
C PHE A 56 -0.18 -11.75 -2.86
N VAL A 57 0.12 -10.84 -3.79
CA VAL A 57 0.96 -9.67 -3.51
C VAL A 57 0.14 -8.68 -2.66
N ARG A 58 0.63 -8.37 -1.46
CA ARG A 58 0.01 -7.42 -0.55
C ARG A 58 0.64 -6.03 -0.64
N SER A 59 1.97 -5.98 -0.78
CA SER A 59 2.70 -4.72 -0.88
C SER A 59 3.93 -4.86 -1.76
N ALA A 60 4.23 -3.84 -2.55
CA ALA A 60 5.46 -3.76 -3.34
C ALA A 60 6.70 -3.40 -2.49
N ALA A 61 6.49 -2.83 -1.31
CA ALA A 61 7.54 -2.55 -0.34
C ALA A 61 7.41 -3.49 0.88
N PRO A 62 8.53 -3.86 1.55
CA PRO A 62 8.46 -4.55 2.82
C PRO A 62 7.71 -3.67 3.82
N THR A 63 6.51 -4.07 4.20
CA THR A 63 5.86 -3.48 5.36
C THR A 63 6.62 -4.02 6.56
N SER A 64 7.39 -3.18 7.20
CA SER A 64 8.16 -3.60 8.36
C SER A 64 7.17 -4.04 9.44
N SER A 65 7.13 -5.32 9.75
CA SER A 65 6.38 -5.84 10.91
C SER A 65 6.75 -5.09 12.19
N VAL A 66 8.01 -4.65 12.28
CA VAL A 66 8.51 -3.79 13.35
C VAL A 66 7.84 -2.42 13.34
N LEU A 67 7.65 -1.80 12.18
CA LEU A 67 6.94 -0.51 12.10
C LEU A 67 5.47 -0.68 12.45
N ALA A 68 4.80 -1.71 11.95
CA ALA A 68 3.40 -1.99 12.27
C ALA A 68 3.21 -2.25 13.78
N GLU A 69 4.09 -3.05 14.40
CA GLU A 69 4.09 -3.29 15.82
C GLU A 69 4.38 -2.01 16.62
N PHE A 70 5.38 -1.23 16.21
CA PHE A 70 5.69 0.07 16.79
C PHE A 70 4.48 1.01 16.77
N LEU A 71 3.75 1.07 15.67
CA LEU A 71 2.58 1.94 15.52
C LEU A 71 1.40 1.50 16.40
N THR A 72 1.33 0.26 16.88
CA THR A 72 0.26 -0.17 17.80
C THR A 72 0.30 0.49 19.16
N ALA A 73 1.46 1.03 19.57
CA ALA A 73 1.64 1.69 20.85
C ALA A 73 1.08 3.13 20.89
N TYR A 74 0.64 3.66 19.74
CA TYR A 74 0.21 5.07 19.62
C TYR A 74 -1.30 5.20 19.44
N THR A 75 -1.82 6.34 19.88
CA THR A 75 -3.23 6.70 19.71
C THR A 75 -3.56 7.06 18.26
N LEU A 76 -4.84 6.99 17.90
CA LEU A 76 -5.31 7.41 16.58
C LEU A 76 -4.92 8.88 16.27
N GLU A 77 -5.02 9.76 17.27
CA GLU A 77 -4.67 11.18 17.11
C GLU A 77 -3.19 11.39 16.78
N GLU A 78 -2.29 10.67 17.47
CA GLU A 78 -0.85 10.69 17.19
C GLU A 78 -0.55 10.13 15.79
N LEU A 79 -1.20 9.04 15.39
CA LEU A 79 -1.04 8.45 14.07
C LEU A 79 -1.51 9.40 12.95
N LEU A 80 -2.64 10.08 13.14
CA LEU A 80 -3.15 11.07 12.19
C LEU A 80 -2.27 12.31 12.11
N SER A 81 -1.74 12.77 13.24
CA SER A 81 -0.78 13.88 13.29
C SER A 81 0.51 13.53 12.53
N TYR A 82 1.04 12.34 12.74
CA TYR A 82 2.23 11.85 12.05
C TYR A 82 1.98 11.71 10.53
N ARG A 83 0.86 11.09 10.13
CA ARG A 83 0.46 11.00 8.72
C ARG A 83 0.38 12.36 8.05
N ARG A 84 -0.20 13.36 8.75
CA ARG A 84 -0.28 14.74 8.27
C ARG A 84 1.10 15.35 8.07
N ALA A 85 2.04 15.16 9.02
CA ALA A 85 3.40 15.67 8.92
C ALA A 85 4.12 15.09 7.68
N LEU A 86 3.97 13.76 7.44
CA LEU A 86 4.52 13.13 6.25
C LEU A 86 3.93 13.70 4.96
N ALA A 87 2.61 13.96 4.91
CA ALA A 87 1.95 14.51 3.74
C ALA A 87 2.38 15.95 3.43
N VAL A 88 2.59 16.77 4.46
CA VAL A 88 3.11 18.14 4.30
C VAL A 88 4.52 18.13 3.73
N GLU A 89 5.40 17.28 4.27
CA GLU A 89 6.76 17.13 3.77
C GLU A 89 6.78 16.59 2.33
N ALA A 90 5.92 15.60 2.02
CA ALA A 90 5.78 15.09 0.66
C ALA A 90 5.34 16.18 -0.32
N ALA A 91 4.40 17.04 0.05
CA ALA A 91 3.96 18.14 -0.78
C ALA A 91 5.08 19.16 -1.06
N GLN A 92 5.90 19.46 -0.06
CA GLN A 92 7.06 20.35 -0.22
C GLN A 92 8.10 19.75 -1.16
N GLN A 93 8.44 18.48 -0.99
CA GLN A 93 9.39 17.80 -1.86
C GLN A 93 8.84 17.60 -3.27
N ALA A 94 7.56 17.26 -3.42
CA ALA A 94 6.91 17.17 -4.72
C ALA A 94 6.95 18.52 -5.47
N ALA A 95 6.72 19.63 -4.78
CA ALA A 95 6.83 20.96 -5.39
C ALA A 95 8.22 21.24 -6.00
N LEU A 96 9.29 20.65 -5.44
CA LEU A 96 10.66 20.82 -5.88
C LEU A 96 11.08 19.80 -6.95
N HIS A 97 10.54 18.59 -6.91
CA HIS A 97 11.07 17.44 -7.67
C HIS A 97 10.11 16.85 -8.70
N ARG A 98 8.86 17.30 -8.75
CA ARG A 98 7.84 16.80 -9.67
C ARG A 98 8.23 16.99 -11.12
N THR A 99 7.82 16.07 -11.97
CA THR A 99 7.85 16.20 -13.43
C THR A 99 6.48 16.71 -13.95
N GLU A 100 6.41 17.04 -15.23
CA GLU A 100 5.13 17.38 -15.89
C GLU A 100 4.16 16.18 -15.90
N GLU A 101 4.71 14.96 -16.02
CA GLU A 101 3.90 13.72 -15.94
C GLU A 101 3.31 13.53 -14.54
N ASP A 102 4.05 13.83 -13.48
CA ASP A 102 3.54 13.78 -12.11
C ASP A 102 2.38 14.77 -11.92
N VAL A 103 2.48 15.98 -12.46
CA VAL A 103 1.40 16.98 -12.41
C VAL A 103 0.16 16.48 -13.14
N ALA A 104 0.33 16.00 -14.37
CA ALA A 104 -0.77 15.46 -15.16
C ALA A 104 -1.48 14.27 -14.45
N ALA A 105 -0.71 13.40 -13.79
CA ALA A 105 -1.26 12.28 -13.02
C ALA A 105 -2.06 12.76 -11.79
N LEU A 106 -1.58 13.78 -11.08
CA LEU A 106 -2.27 14.38 -9.94
C LEU A 106 -3.58 15.08 -10.37
N GLU A 107 -3.55 15.85 -11.47
CA GLU A 107 -4.71 16.50 -12.04
C GLU A 107 -5.76 15.48 -12.50
N ALA A 108 -5.32 14.41 -13.19
CA ALA A 108 -6.20 13.32 -13.60
C ALA A 108 -6.84 12.61 -12.41
N ALA A 109 -6.11 12.45 -11.31
CA ALA A 109 -6.66 11.86 -10.08
C ALA A 109 -7.72 12.76 -9.45
N LEU A 110 -7.56 14.07 -9.50
CA LEU A 110 -8.56 15.04 -8.99
C LEU A 110 -9.78 15.17 -9.90
N ALA A 111 -9.59 15.02 -11.22
CA ALA A 111 -10.67 15.12 -12.20
C ALA A 111 -11.49 13.83 -12.32
N ALA A 112 -11.04 12.72 -11.77
CA ALA A 112 -11.73 11.43 -11.87
C ALA A 112 -13.10 11.52 -11.15
N PRO A 113 -14.20 11.08 -11.80
CA PRO A 113 -15.52 11.07 -11.16
C PRO A 113 -15.52 10.18 -9.94
N LEU A 114 -16.16 10.60 -8.86
CA LEU A 114 -16.34 9.83 -7.62
C LEU A 114 -16.98 8.45 -7.85
N GLU A 115 -17.73 8.30 -8.93
CA GLU A 115 -18.37 7.04 -9.34
C GLU A 115 -17.43 6.04 -10.02
N ALA A 116 -16.27 6.47 -10.48
CA ALA A 116 -15.28 5.61 -11.14
C ALA A 116 -14.44 4.78 -10.16
N GLY A 117 -14.88 4.59 -8.93
CA GLY A 117 -14.27 3.97 -7.76
C GLY A 117 -13.43 2.70 -7.91
N ARG A 118 -12.69 2.57 -9.02
CA ARG A 118 -11.73 1.50 -9.24
C ARG A 118 -10.35 2.08 -9.50
N CYS A 119 -9.56 2.20 -8.45
CA CYS A 119 -8.12 2.31 -8.64
C CYS A 119 -7.59 0.94 -9.12
N PRO A 120 -7.02 0.83 -10.34
CA PRO A 120 -6.49 -0.44 -10.82
C PRO A 120 -5.33 -0.99 -9.99
N MET A 121 -4.81 -0.23 -9.05
CA MET A 121 -3.66 -0.58 -8.21
C MET A 121 -4.02 -0.92 -6.75
N LEU A 122 -5.29 -0.90 -6.36
CA LEU A 122 -5.72 -1.33 -5.03
C LEU A 122 -6.61 -2.58 -5.15
N PRO A 123 -6.46 -3.56 -4.23
CA PRO A 123 -7.31 -4.75 -4.21
C PRO A 123 -8.77 -4.34 -4.07
N THR A 124 -9.61 -4.78 -4.98
CA THR A 124 -11.06 -4.56 -4.95
C THR A 124 -11.67 -5.42 -3.85
N GLU A 125 -11.73 -4.91 -2.63
CA GLU A 125 -12.69 -5.40 -1.64
C GLU A 125 -14.04 -4.72 -1.89
N PRO A 126 -15.18 -5.46 -1.83
CA PRO A 126 -16.51 -4.95 -2.16
C PRO A 126 -17.06 -3.91 -1.18
N THR A 127 -16.27 -3.47 -0.20
CA THR A 127 -16.63 -2.49 0.84
C THR A 127 -15.88 -1.17 0.73
N ALA A 128 -15.02 -0.98 -0.30
CA ALA A 128 -14.28 0.26 -0.46
C ALA A 128 -15.25 1.41 -0.77
N ARG A 129 -15.24 2.45 0.07
CA ARG A 129 -15.96 3.70 -0.18
C ARG A 129 -15.27 4.42 -1.31
N PRO A 130 -15.97 4.86 -2.37
CA PRO A 130 -15.37 5.48 -3.56
C PRO A 130 -14.59 6.77 -3.24
N ASP A 131 -15.01 7.53 -2.23
CA ASP A 131 -14.36 8.73 -1.74
C ASP A 131 -13.00 8.46 -1.05
N VAL A 132 -12.89 7.34 -0.34
CA VAL A 132 -11.64 6.93 0.33
C VAL A 132 -10.59 6.49 -0.69
N ASP A 133 -11.02 5.82 -1.74
CA ASP A 133 -10.12 5.31 -2.79
C ASP A 133 -9.48 6.46 -3.61
N LEU A 134 -10.25 7.51 -3.92
CA LEU A 134 -9.76 8.68 -4.64
C LEU A 134 -8.72 9.47 -3.81
N ALA A 135 -9.02 9.69 -2.53
CA ALA A 135 -8.10 10.37 -1.62
C ALA A 135 -6.80 9.57 -1.43
N ALA A 136 -6.88 8.26 -1.31
CA ALA A 136 -5.73 7.38 -1.23
C ALA A 136 -4.86 7.48 -2.48
N ARG A 137 -5.46 7.42 -3.68
CA ARG A 137 -4.77 7.54 -4.96
C ARG A 137 -4.02 8.86 -5.10
N PHE A 138 -4.67 9.98 -4.78
CA PHE A 138 -4.04 11.30 -4.82
C PHE A 138 -2.80 11.35 -3.92
N HIS A 139 -2.91 10.85 -2.70
CA HIS A 139 -1.77 10.82 -1.78
C HIS A 139 -0.62 9.94 -2.29
N TYR A 140 -0.90 8.76 -2.85
CA TYR A 140 0.16 7.93 -3.44
C TYR A 140 0.91 8.65 -4.55
N LEU A 141 0.20 9.32 -5.47
CA LEU A 141 0.81 10.11 -6.54
C LEU A 141 1.63 11.28 -5.99
N LEU A 142 1.15 11.94 -4.93
CA LEU A 142 1.87 13.02 -4.26
C LEU A 142 3.21 12.53 -3.68
N PHE A 143 3.19 11.36 -3.01
CA PHE A 143 4.40 10.77 -2.45
C PHE A 143 5.37 10.26 -3.52
N ASP A 144 4.86 9.80 -4.66
CA ASP A 144 5.69 9.42 -5.81
C ASP A 144 6.35 10.65 -6.44
N ALA A 145 5.60 11.74 -6.61
CA ALA A 145 6.11 13.02 -7.10
C ALA A 145 7.18 13.65 -6.17
N ALA A 146 7.13 13.36 -4.88
CA ALA A 146 8.15 13.79 -3.91
C ALA A 146 9.53 13.13 -4.14
N LYS A 147 9.60 12.05 -4.93
CA LYS A 147 10.81 11.26 -5.25
C LYS A 147 11.58 10.78 -4.01
N ASN A 148 10.90 10.66 -2.86
CA ASN A 148 11.46 10.22 -1.59
C ASN A 148 10.88 8.87 -1.17
N ARG A 149 11.62 7.81 -1.48
CA ARG A 149 11.18 6.43 -1.20
C ARG A 149 10.96 6.13 0.28
N LEU A 150 11.74 6.73 1.18
CA LEU A 150 11.58 6.53 2.62
C LEU A 150 10.25 7.14 3.08
N LEU A 151 9.97 8.37 2.65
CA LEU A 151 8.75 9.08 2.97
C LEU A 151 7.50 8.31 2.49
N ALA A 152 7.54 7.82 1.25
CA ALA A 152 6.47 6.98 0.68
C ALA A 152 6.25 5.68 1.48
N SER A 153 7.35 5.00 1.87
CA SER A 153 7.26 3.75 2.66
C SER A 153 6.68 3.97 4.06
N LEU A 154 7.05 5.06 4.73
CA LEU A 154 6.50 5.42 6.05
C LEU A 154 5.01 5.77 5.96
N TYR A 155 4.62 6.51 4.92
CA TYR A 155 3.22 6.83 4.69
C TYR A 155 2.37 5.59 4.38
N ALA A 156 2.87 4.68 3.57
CA ALA A 156 2.19 3.42 3.27
C ALA A 156 1.95 2.60 4.55
N GLY A 157 2.97 2.45 5.40
CA GLY A 157 2.86 1.70 6.66
C GLY A 157 1.85 2.29 7.63
N ILE A 158 1.81 3.62 7.78
CA ILE A 158 0.83 4.25 8.67
C ILE A 158 -0.58 4.23 8.06
N SER A 159 -0.72 4.36 6.74
CA SER A 159 -2.01 4.29 6.07
C SER A 159 -2.63 2.90 6.18
N GLU A 160 -1.83 1.85 6.04
CA GLU A 160 -2.26 0.46 6.28
C GLU A 160 -2.77 0.29 7.72
N LYS A 161 -2.03 0.81 8.70
CA LYS A 161 -2.44 0.73 10.12
C LYS A 161 -3.76 1.46 10.39
N LEU A 162 -4.00 2.59 9.77
CA LEU A 162 -5.23 3.38 9.92
C LEU A 162 -6.44 2.72 9.24
N THR A 163 -6.24 1.85 8.25
CA THR A 163 -7.31 1.12 7.56
C THR A 163 -7.71 -0.18 8.28
N GLU A 164 -6.96 -0.62 9.30
CA GLU A 164 -7.36 -1.76 10.12
C GLU A 164 -8.73 -1.53 10.77
N PRO A 165 -9.60 -2.56 10.86
CA PRO A 165 -10.98 -2.42 11.37
C PRO A 165 -11.09 -1.74 12.72
N ALA A 166 -10.14 -1.98 13.63
CA ALA A 166 -10.10 -1.38 14.96
C ALA A 166 -9.96 0.16 14.97
N HIS A 167 -9.43 0.75 13.89
CA HIS A 167 -9.25 2.20 13.74
C HIS A 167 -10.25 2.81 12.75
N SER A 168 -10.72 2.06 11.77
CA SER A 168 -11.67 2.55 10.76
C SER A 168 -13.04 2.89 11.36
N GLU A 169 -13.54 2.12 12.34
CA GLU A 169 -14.78 2.42 13.04
C GLU A 169 -14.72 3.75 13.82
N ARG A 170 -13.57 4.10 14.37
CA ARG A 170 -13.38 5.38 15.09
C ARG A 170 -13.31 6.60 14.16
N LEU A 171 -12.81 6.42 12.94
CA LEU A 171 -12.76 7.48 11.92
C LEU A 171 -14.16 7.83 11.41
N THR A 172 -15.06 6.86 11.31
CA THR A 172 -16.45 7.09 10.86
C THR A 172 -17.26 7.88 11.90
N HIS A 173 -17.05 7.62 13.20
CA HIS A 173 -17.75 8.33 14.27
C HIS A 173 -17.23 9.76 14.51
N ALA A 174 -15.99 10.06 14.17
CA ALA A 174 -15.44 11.42 14.32
C ALA A 174 -15.95 12.39 13.24
N GLY A 175 -16.44 11.88 12.09
CA GLY A 175 -17.08 12.67 11.03
C GLY A 175 -18.50 13.12 11.36
N ASP A 176 -19.25 12.31 12.10
CA ASP A 176 -20.67 12.58 12.42
C ASP A 176 -20.87 13.54 13.60
N ALA A 177 -19.82 13.86 14.35
CA ALA A 177 -19.89 14.74 15.52
C ALA A 177 -19.74 16.25 15.20
N LYS A 178 -19.70 16.64 13.93
CA LYS A 178 -19.56 18.03 13.46
C LYS A 178 -20.70 18.49 12.54
N THR A 179 -21.93 18.04 12.83
CA THR A 179 -23.13 18.62 12.21
C THR A 179 -23.97 19.32 13.29
#